data_1680ea33fd5a1f08e0e982295fb1d773
#
_entry.id   1680ea33fd5a1f08e0e982295fb1d773
#
_cell.length_a   1.000
_cell.length_b   1.000
_cell.length_c   1.000
_cell.angle_alpha   90.00
_cell.angle_beta   90.00
_cell.angle_gamma   90.00
#
_symmetry.space_group_name_H-M   'P 1'
#
loop_
_entity.id
_entity.type
_entity.pdbx_description
1 polymer ?
#
loop_
_entity_poly.entity_id
_entity_poly.type
_entity_poly.pdbx_seq_one_letter_code
_entity_poly.pdbx_strand_id
1 'polypeptide(L)'
;DFDATNLAKRKDLRYTDYRLDVSIRPAFMWHKGDWAAGVSAVLGKNSETAAAEVVGTVESTYYAFIDKGLMYGRYESWEGSGIHLSEAGVSGLPLREVFSGIAVQMSWKGLFAQLGYERSFGKAGEKDYIWFEFPADRVHGNISGRINSGKGEHFLRLEFSNRYLSNTEHI
;
A
#
# COMPACT_ATOMS: atom_id res chain seq x y z
N ASP A 1 -10.96 -1.45 8.13
CA ASP A 1 -10.88 -0.10 7.56
C ASP A 1 -11.23 -0.15 6.08
N PHE A 2 -11.87 0.87 5.62
CA PHE A 2 -12.21 1.11 4.23
C PHE A 2 -11.83 2.56 3.91
N ASP A 3 -11.05 2.76 2.86
CA ASP A 3 -10.70 4.07 2.34
C ASP A 3 -10.85 4.08 0.82
N ALA A 4 -11.48 5.13 0.30
CA ALA A 4 -11.66 5.34 -1.12
C ALA A 4 -11.39 6.80 -1.46
N THR A 5 -10.46 7.01 -2.36
CA THR A 5 -10.05 8.34 -2.79
C THR A 5 -10.21 8.48 -4.30
N ASN A 6 -10.74 9.63 -4.71
CA ASN A 6 -10.83 10.05 -6.11
C ASN A 6 -10.21 11.44 -6.24
N LEU A 7 -9.16 11.54 -7.02
CA LEU A 7 -8.48 12.79 -7.35
C LEU A 7 -8.66 13.11 -8.81
N ALA A 8 -9.18 14.29 -9.12
CA ALA A 8 -9.39 14.74 -10.48
C ALA A 8 -8.82 16.13 -10.76
N LYS A 9 -8.18 16.29 -11.91
CA LYS A 9 -7.66 17.58 -12.41
C LYS A 9 -8.62 18.14 -13.46
N ARG A 10 -8.91 19.45 -13.41
CA ARG A 10 -9.91 20.13 -14.27
C ARG A 10 -9.32 20.78 -15.54
N LYS A 11 -8.10 20.47 -15.95
CA LYS A 11 -7.49 21.00 -17.16
C LYS A 11 -7.37 19.92 -18.23
N ASP A 12 -7.03 20.30 -19.48
CA ASP A 12 -6.76 19.36 -20.57
C ASP A 12 -5.81 18.25 -20.14
N LEU A 13 -6.10 17.05 -20.57
CA LEU A 13 -5.86 15.78 -19.91
C LEU A 13 -6.35 15.83 -18.46
N ARG A 14 -7.63 15.58 -18.28
CA ARG A 14 -8.20 15.40 -16.96
C ARG A 14 -7.71 14.09 -16.39
N TYR A 15 -6.79 14.16 -15.45
CA TYR A 15 -6.33 12.99 -14.69
C TYR A 15 -7.33 12.67 -13.60
N THR A 16 -7.63 11.41 -13.47
CA THR A 16 -8.45 10.86 -12.40
C THR A 16 -7.72 9.68 -11.80
N ASP A 17 -7.61 9.67 -10.50
CA ASP A 17 -7.03 8.58 -9.72
C ASP A 17 -8.07 8.01 -8.77
N TYR A 18 -8.35 6.72 -8.90
CA TYR A 18 -9.27 5.97 -8.07
C TYR A 18 -8.49 5.03 -7.18
N ARG A 19 -8.56 5.23 -5.89
CA ARG A 19 -7.94 4.38 -4.89
C ARG A 19 -8.97 3.76 -3.97
N LEU A 20 -8.80 2.47 -3.71
CA LEU A 20 -9.63 1.70 -2.80
C LEU A 20 -8.74 0.88 -1.89
N ASP A 21 -8.80 1.11 -0.59
CA ASP A 21 -8.13 0.36 0.45
C ASP A 21 -9.16 -0.31 1.35
N VAL A 22 -9.08 -1.63 1.46
CA VAL A 22 -9.97 -2.44 2.32
C VAL A 22 -9.14 -3.33 3.20
N SER A 23 -9.38 -3.32 4.51
CA SER A 23 -8.74 -4.27 5.41
C SER A 23 -9.67 -4.74 6.53
N ILE A 24 -9.48 -5.99 6.93
CA ILE A 24 -10.13 -6.63 8.06
C ILE A 24 -9.05 -7.02 9.07
N ARG A 25 -9.26 -6.68 10.33
CA ARG A 25 -8.28 -6.91 11.41
C ARG A 25 -8.94 -7.60 12.61
N PRO A 26 -9.19 -8.91 12.55
CA PRO A 26 -9.66 -9.66 13.73
C PRO A 26 -8.57 -9.71 14.80
N ALA A 27 -8.98 -9.60 16.05
CA ALA A 27 -8.09 -9.71 17.18
C ALA A 27 -8.75 -10.49 18.31
N PHE A 28 -7.95 -11.28 19.00
CA PHE A 28 -8.33 -11.96 20.22
C PHE A 28 -7.40 -11.53 21.35
N MET A 29 -7.98 -11.21 22.52
CA MET A 29 -7.21 -10.83 23.70
C MET A 29 -7.68 -11.62 24.90
N TRP A 30 -6.72 -12.13 25.65
CA TRP A 30 -6.91 -12.79 26.93
C TRP A 30 -6.20 -12.00 28.01
N HIS A 31 -6.81 -11.92 29.20
CA HIS A 31 -6.19 -11.28 30.34
C HIS A 31 -6.41 -12.09 31.64
N LYS A 32 -5.43 -12.05 32.55
CA LYS A 32 -5.49 -12.65 33.87
C LYS A 32 -4.59 -11.88 34.82
N GLY A 33 -5.21 -11.21 35.81
CA GLY A 33 -4.48 -10.35 36.74
C GLY A 33 -3.75 -9.23 36.01
N ASP A 34 -2.46 -9.10 36.23
CA ASP A 34 -1.60 -8.08 35.59
C ASP A 34 -1.14 -8.45 34.16
N TRP A 35 -1.49 -9.64 33.71
CA TRP A 35 -1.10 -10.14 32.39
C TRP A 35 -2.22 -9.98 31.37
N ALA A 36 -1.85 -9.52 30.20
CA ALA A 36 -2.68 -9.66 29.00
C ALA A 36 -1.84 -10.16 27.84
N ALA A 37 -2.41 -11.02 27.03
CA ALA A 37 -1.81 -11.52 25.80
C ALA A 37 -2.85 -11.53 24.69
N GLY A 38 -2.43 -11.22 23.48
CA GLY A 38 -3.33 -11.16 22.35
C GLY A 38 -2.67 -11.59 21.05
N VAL A 39 -3.51 -11.95 20.12
CA VAL A 39 -3.14 -12.23 18.74
C VAL A 39 -4.09 -11.47 17.82
N SER A 40 -3.55 -10.89 16.78
CA SER A 40 -4.34 -10.24 15.73
C SER A 40 -3.87 -10.72 14.36
N ALA A 41 -4.79 -10.75 13.43
CA ALA A 41 -4.49 -10.96 12.03
C ALA A 41 -4.90 -9.74 11.21
N VAL A 42 -4.31 -9.56 10.06
CA VAL A 42 -4.72 -8.56 9.07
C VAL A 42 -4.85 -9.24 7.72
N LEU A 43 -5.92 -8.92 7.02
CA LEU A 43 -6.15 -9.29 5.63
C LEU A 43 -6.62 -8.02 4.92
N GLY A 44 -6.03 -7.71 3.79
CA GLY A 44 -6.43 -6.53 3.06
C GLY A 44 -6.08 -6.55 1.59
N LYS A 45 -6.64 -5.57 0.91
CA LYS A 45 -6.43 -5.33 -0.51
C LYS A 45 -6.40 -3.83 -0.75
N ASN A 46 -5.40 -3.41 -1.48
CA ASN A 46 -5.28 -2.06 -2.03
C ASN A 46 -5.44 -2.14 -3.54
N SER A 47 -6.14 -1.20 -4.13
CA SER A 47 -6.19 -1.05 -5.58
C SER A 47 -6.18 0.43 -5.96
N GLU A 48 -5.46 0.74 -7.01
CA GLU A 48 -5.35 2.08 -7.56
C GLU A 48 -5.45 1.98 -9.08
N THR A 49 -6.16 2.91 -9.70
CA THR A 49 -6.29 2.98 -11.15
C THR A 49 -6.25 4.45 -11.57
N ALA A 50 -5.26 4.79 -12.37
CA ALA A 50 -5.16 6.10 -12.98
C ALA A 50 -5.84 6.11 -14.36
N ALA A 51 -6.54 7.18 -14.66
CA ALA A 51 -7.13 7.44 -15.97
C ALA A 51 -6.86 8.89 -16.39
N ALA A 52 -6.83 9.12 -17.69
CA ALA A 52 -6.72 10.47 -18.21
C ALA A 52 -7.69 10.62 -19.39
N GLU A 53 -8.51 11.66 -19.36
CA GLU A 53 -9.50 11.97 -20.39
C GLU A 53 -9.14 13.28 -21.10
N VAL A 54 -9.35 13.33 -22.39
CA VAL A 54 -9.34 14.57 -23.18
C VAL A 54 -10.70 15.25 -22.98
N VAL A 55 -10.69 16.47 -22.45
CA VAL A 55 -11.89 17.25 -22.21
C VAL A 55 -11.80 18.52 -23.04
N GLY A 56 -12.46 18.53 -24.19
CA GLY A 56 -12.49 19.68 -25.09
C GLY A 56 -12.44 19.29 -26.55
N THR A 57 -12.45 20.28 -27.43
CA THR A 57 -12.44 20.12 -28.89
C THR A 57 -11.04 20.30 -29.50
N VAL A 58 -10.00 20.19 -28.69
CA VAL A 58 -8.61 20.37 -29.16
C VAL A 58 -8.13 19.07 -29.79
N GLU A 59 -7.88 19.08 -31.09
CA GLU A 59 -7.18 17.99 -31.77
C GLU A 59 -5.73 17.94 -31.29
N SER A 60 -5.44 17.17 -30.27
CA SER A 60 -4.10 16.94 -29.74
C SER A 60 -3.82 15.46 -29.71
N THR A 61 -2.69 15.06 -30.23
CA THR A 61 -2.20 13.68 -30.11
C THR A 61 -1.41 13.56 -28.82
N TYR A 62 -1.84 12.68 -27.95
CA TYR A 62 -1.17 12.39 -26.69
C TYR A 62 -0.42 11.06 -26.81
N TYR A 63 0.77 11.02 -26.23
CA TYR A 63 1.59 9.82 -26.13
C TYR A 63 1.72 9.41 -24.67
N ALA A 64 1.54 8.13 -24.37
CA ALA A 64 1.84 7.58 -23.07
C ALA A 64 3.20 6.87 -23.11
N PHE A 65 3.97 7.06 -22.04
CA PHE A 65 5.26 6.44 -21.87
C PHE A 65 5.30 5.74 -20.51
N ILE A 66 5.93 4.56 -20.48
CA ILE A 66 6.34 3.95 -19.23
C ILE A 66 7.84 4.21 -19.09
N ASP A 67 8.21 4.90 -18.03
CA ASP A 67 9.61 5.08 -17.66
C ASP A 67 10.10 3.81 -16.95
N LYS A 68 10.98 3.06 -17.63
CA LYS A 68 11.54 1.78 -17.17
C LYS A 68 12.84 1.94 -16.40
N GLY A 69 13.09 3.05 -15.80
CA GLY A 69 14.27 3.20 -14.97
C GLY A 69 14.65 4.62 -14.68
N LEU A 70 15.07 4.86 -13.47
CA LEU A 70 15.55 6.15 -13.03
C LEU A 70 16.80 6.54 -13.85
N MET A 71 16.71 7.66 -14.62
CA MET A 71 17.81 8.33 -15.28
C MET A 71 18.44 7.64 -16.50
N TYR A 72 17.91 6.55 -17.01
CA TYR A 72 18.51 5.85 -18.14
C TYR A 72 17.87 6.12 -19.50
N GLY A 73 16.82 6.96 -19.57
CA GLY A 73 16.09 7.25 -20.80
C GLY A 73 15.43 6.02 -21.43
N ARG A 74 15.25 4.98 -20.64
CA ARG A 74 14.53 3.78 -21.07
C ARG A 74 13.05 4.02 -20.90
N TYR A 75 12.43 4.47 -21.94
CA TYR A 75 10.98 4.59 -22.00
C TYR A 75 10.45 3.66 -23.10
N GLU A 76 9.26 3.20 -22.92
CA GLU A 76 8.51 2.44 -23.91
C GLU A 76 7.28 3.26 -24.29
N SER A 77 7.12 3.52 -25.61
CA SER A 77 5.88 4.09 -26.09
C SER A 77 4.82 3.00 -26.07
N TRP A 78 3.67 3.32 -25.53
CA TRP A 78 2.64 2.34 -25.28
C TRP A 78 1.58 2.37 -26.37
N GLU A 79 1.50 1.29 -27.13
CA GLU A 79 0.38 1.03 -28.03
C GLU A 79 -0.27 -0.29 -27.60
N GLY A 80 -1.33 -0.21 -26.80
CA GLY A 80 -2.22 -1.34 -26.72
C GLY A 80 -2.48 -1.97 -25.37
N SER A 81 -1.78 -2.93 -24.83
CA SER A 81 -2.29 -3.73 -23.73
C SER A 81 -2.07 -3.10 -22.35
N GLY A 82 -3.14 -2.89 -21.58
CA GLY A 82 -3.12 -2.41 -20.21
C GLY A 82 -3.23 -0.91 -20.00
N ILE A 83 -2.83 -0.11 -20.97
CA ILE A 83 -3.17 1.31 -21.09
C ILE A 83 -3.89 1.50 -22.42
N HIS A 84 -5.15 1.86 -22.38
CA HIS A 84 -5.89 2.15 -23.59
C HIS A 84 -5.69 3.61 -23.95
N LEU A 85 -4.94 3.84 -25.04
CA LEU A 85 -4.85 5.12 -25.70
C LEU A 85 -5.99 5.22 -26.71
N SER A 86 -6.85 6.21 -26.55
CA SER A 86 -7.89 6.53 -27.51
C SER A 86 -7.88 8.02 -27.79
N GLU A 87 -8.60 8.46 -28.81
CA GLU A 87 -8.84 9.89 -29.04
C GLU A 87 -9.48 10.59 -27.83
N ALA A 88 -10.16 9.85 -26.97
CA ALA A 88 -10.79 10.34 -25.73
C ALA A 88 -9.85 10.38 -24.52
N GLY A 89 -8.64 9.80 -24.60
CA GLY A 89 -7.68 9.84 -23.49
C GLY A 89 -6.97 8.52 -23.24
N VAL A 90 -6.47 8.36 -22.02
CA VAL A 90 -5.72 7.20 -21.53
C VAL A 90 -6.49 6.59 -20.37
N SER A 91 -6.76 5.30 -20.44
CA SER A 91 -7.33 4.55 -19.31
C SER A 91 -6.50 3.32 -19.01
N GLY A 92 -6.35 2.99 -17.73
CA GLY A 92 -5.59 1.83 -17.29
C GLY A 92 -4.55 2.17 -16.23
N LEU A 93 -3.47 1.41 -16.16
CA LEU A 93 -2.51 1.39 -15.05
C LEU A 93 -3.13 0.90 -13.73
N PRO A 94 -3.79 -0.25 -13.72
CA PRO A 94 -4.28 -0.80 -12.47
C PRO A 94 -3.11 -1.32 -11.63
N LEU A 95 -3.01 -0.82 -10.41
CA LEU A 95 -2.11 -1.30 -9.39
C LEU A 95 -2.95 -2.01 -8.33
N ARG A 96 -2.57 -3.22 -7.98
CA ARG A 96 -3.30 -4.06 -7.03
C ARG A 96 -2.31 -4.70 -6.06
N GLU A 97 -2.60 -4.61 -4.79
CA GLU A 97 -1.83 -5.27 -3.73
C GLU A 97 -2.80 -6.03 -2.84
N VAL A 98 -2.45 -7.26 -2.48
CA VAL A 98 -3.09 -8.02 -1.42
C VAL A 98 -2.08 -8.24 -0.31
N PHE A 99 -2.51 -8.15 0.92
CA PHE A 99 -1.63 -8.35 2.06
C PHE A 99 -2.32 -9.15 3.16
N SER A 100 -1.50 -9.88 3.89
CA SER A 100 -1.91 -10.63 5.06
C SER A 100 -0.83 -10.58 6.12
N GLY A 101 -1.22 -10.66 7.38
CA GLY A 101 -0.26 -10.62 8.47
C GLY A 101 -0.84 -11.13 9.77
N ILE A 102 0.06 -11.34 10.72
CA ILE A 102 -0.24 -11.74 12.08
C ILE A 102 0.62 -10.93 13.04
N ALA A 103 0.05 -10.56 14.18
CA ALA A 103 0.79 -9.94 15.25
C ALA A 103 0.43 -10.56 16.60
N VAL A 104 1.41 -10.71 17.44
CA VAL A 104 1.26 -11.11 18.83
C VAL A 104 1.59 -9.94 19.74
N GLN A 105 0.86 -9.83 20.82
CA GLN A 105 1.04 -8.74 21.78
C GLN A 105 0.93 -9.27 23.21
N MET A 106 1.68 -8.66 24.10
CA MET A 106 1.71 -9.01 25.51
C MET A 106 1.86 -7.74 26.35
N SER A 107 1.18 -7.71 27.47
CA SER A 107 1.39 -6.67 28.46
C SER A 107 1.48 -7.24 29.88
N TRP A 108 2.30 -6.59 30.70
CA TRP A 108 2.50 -6.94 32.10
C TRP A 108 2.93 -5.72 32.90
N LYS A 109 2.16 -5.38 33.94
CA LYS A 109 2.47 -4.28 34.89
C LYS A 109 2.96 -2.97 34.22
N GLY A 110 2.29 -2.54 33.16
CA GLY A 110 2.65 -1.30 32.44
C GLY A 110 3.73 -1.46 31.39
N LEU A 111 4.30 -2.65 31.22
CA LEU A 111 5.11 -3.01 30.07
C LEU A 111 4.19 -3.56 28.96
N PHE A 112 4.48 -3.19 27.72
CA PHE A 112 3.79 -3.70 26.53
C PHE A 112 4.82 -4.08 25.48
N ALA A 113 4.61 -5.21 24.82
CA ALA A 113 5.40 -5.66 23.70
C ALA A 113 4.50 -6.17 22.58
N GLN A 114 4.84 -5.88 21.35
CA GLN A 114 4.17 -6.37 20.16
C GLN A 114 5.19 -6.76 19.09
N LEU A 115 4.93 -7.87 18.42
CA LEU A 115 5.68 -8.31 17.25
C LEU A 115 4.72 -8.73 16.16
N GLY A 116 4.92 -8.25 14.97
CA GLY A 116 4.09 -8.55 13.80
C GLY A 116 4.91 -8.91 12.58
N TYR A 117 4.31 -9.74 11.75
CA TYR A 117 4.79 -10.09 10.42
C TYR A 117 3.66 -9.90 9.43
N GLU A 118 3.97 -9.23 8.33
CA GLU A 118 3.06 -9.00 7.21
C GLU A 118 3.74 -9.41 5.91
N ARG A 119 2.99 -10.04 5.04
CA ARG A 119 3.39 -10.34 3.68
C ARG A 119 2.41 -9.70 2.72
N SER A 120 2.93 -9.00 1.73
CA SER A 120 2.14 -8.44 0.64
C SER A 120 2.62 -8.96 -0.71
N PHE A 121 1.69 -8.98 -1.64
CA PHE A 121 1.94 -9.25 -3.04
C PHE A 121 1.20 -8.22 -3.87
N GLY A 122 1.98 -7.39 -4.53
CA GLY A 122 1.46 -6.36 -5.41
C GLY A 122 1.83 -6.63 -6.87
N LYS A 123 0.99 -6.14 -7.76
CA LYS A 123 1.21 -6.15 -9.19
C LYS A 123 0.65 -4.91 -9.86
N ALA A 124 1.34 -4.46 -10.89
CA ALA A 124 0.87 -3.43 -11.79
C ALA A 124 0.65 -4.04 -13.18
N GLY A 125 -0.47 -3.71 -13.80
CA GLY A 125 -0.88 -4.24 -15.08
C GLY A 125 -2.25 -4.90 -15.04
N GLU A 126 -2.75 -5.29 -16.20
CA GLU A 126 -4.03 -5.96 -16.37
C GLU A 126 -3.93 -7.48 -16.21
N LYS A 127 -5.08 -8.15 -16.29
CA LYS A 127 -5.18 -9.61 -16.10
C LYS A 127 -4.25 -10.38 -17.04
N ASP A 128 -4.15 -9.95 -18.28
CA ASP A 128 -3.43 -10.66 -19.34
C ASP A 128 -2.04 -10.05 -19.63
N TYR A 129 -1.70 -8.94 -18.97
CA TYR A 129 -0.42 -8.26 -19.14
C TYR A 129 0.03 -7.59 -17.84
N ILE A 130 0.95 -8.24 -17.15
CA ILE A 130 1.53 -7.77 -15.89
C ILE A 130 2.90 -7.16 -16.21
N TRP A 131 3.12 -5.92 -15.79
CA TRP A 131 4.41 -5.23 -15.98
C TRP A 131 5.35 -5.44 -14.82
N PHE A 132 4.81 -5.31 -13.61
CA PHE A 132 5.58 -5.40 -12.39
C PHE A 132 4.87 -6.28 -11.38
N GLU A 133 5.67 -7.07 -10.69
CA GLU A 133 5.27 -7.77 -9.47
C GLU A 133 6.19 -7.32 -8.34
N PHE A 134 5.59 -7.00 -7.19
CA PHE A 134 6.32 -6.48 -6.05
C PHE A 134 5.89 -7.17 -4.75
N PRO A 135 6.36 -8.40 -4.51
CA PRO A 135 6.19 -9.04 -3.22
C PRO A 135 7.01 -8.30 -2.15
N ALA A 136 6.46 -8.22 -0.94
CA ALA A 136 7.15 -7.67 0.20
C ALA A 136 6.87 -8.45 1.47
N ASP A 137 7.88 -8.53 2.31
CA ASP A 137 7.81 -9.08 3.66
C ASP A 137 8.17 -7.96 4.65
N ARG A 138 7.36 -7.81 5.70
CA ARG A 138 7.56 -6.79 6.73
C ARG A 138 7.54 -7.42 8.11
N VAL A 139 8.58 -7.19 8.88
CA VAL A 139 8.61 -7.45 10.32
C VAL A 139 8.59 -6.13 11.06
N HIS A 140 7.70 -6.01 12.01
CA HIS A 140 7.58 -4.80 12.81
C HIS A 140 7.27 -5.13 14.26
N GLY A 141 7.63 -4.24 15.15
CA GLY A 141 7.28 -4.42 16.56
C GLY A 141 7.52 -3.16 17.37
N ASN A 142 7.03 -3.21 18.59
CA ASN A 142 7.27 -2.16 19.56
C ASN A 142 7.36 -2.74 20.97
N ILE A 143 8.11 -2.05 21.79
CA ILE A 143 8.17 -2.28 23.24
C ILE A 143 7.94 -0.93 23.89
N SER A 144 7.01 -0.87 24.84
CA SER A 144 6.75 0.35 25.58
C SER A 144 6.58 0.07 27.07
N GLY A 145 6.90 1.06 27.87
CA GLY A 145 6.78 0.96 29.34
C GLY A 145 6.42 2.29 29.96
N ARG A 146 5.67 2.19 31.06
CA ARG A 146 5.30 3.29 31.93
C ARG A 146 6.03 3.13 33.26
N ILE A 147 6.75 4.16 33.67
CA ILE A 147 7.50 4.21 34.94
C ILE A 147 6.96 5.38 35.75
N ASN A 148 6.44 5.10 36.89
CA ASN A 148 6.01 6.11 37.84
C ASN A 148 7.18 6.42 38.80
N SER A 149 7.73 7.62 38.71
CA SER A 149 8.62 8.16 39.73
C SER A 149 7.81 9.06 40.64
N GLY A 150 8.12 9.15 41.92
CA GLY A 150 7.33 9.95 42.88
C GLY A 150 7.18 11.44 42.52
N LYS A 151 7.79 11.92 41.41
CA LYS A 151 7.72 13.26 40.87
C LYS A 151 7.03 13.35 39.51
N GLY A 152 6.67 12.23 38.91
CA GLY A 152 6.02 12.21 37.58
C GLY A 152 5.89 10.82 36.98
N GLU A 153 5.18 10.77 35.90
CA GLU A 153 4.97 9.59 35.08
C GLU A 153 5.81 9.71 33.79
N HIS A 154 6.56 8.67 33.49
CA HIS A 154 7.41 8.59 32.30
C HIS A 154 6.93 7.48 31.39
N PHE A 155 6.86 7.75 30.11
CA PHE A 155 6.51 6.78 29.08
C PHE A 155 7.66 6.65 28.08
N LEU A 156 8.11 5.41 27.87
CA LEU A 156 9.12 5.09 26.86
C LEU A 156 8.51 4.15 25.84
N ARG A 157 8.73 4.42 24.56
CA ARG A 157 8.35 3.54 23.46
C ARG A 157 9.50 3.42 22.46
N LEU A 158 9.82 2.19 22.13
CA LEU A 158 10.76 1.83 21.07
C LEU A 158 9.98 1.10 19.99
N GLU A 159 10.18 1.51 18.74
CA GLU A 159 9.56 0.89 17.57
C GLU A 159 10.62 0.48 16.57
N PHE A 160 10.39 -0.64 15.92
CA PHE A 160 11.18 -1.05 14.77
C PHE A 160 10.28 -1.54 13.65
N SER A 161 10.74 -1.36 12.43
CA SER A 161 10.10 -1.91 11.24
C SER A 161 11.18 -2.18 10.20
N ASN A 162 11.16 -3.38 9.66
CA ASN A 162 12.00 -3.77 8.54
C ASN A 162 11.10 -4.30 7.43
N ARG A 163 11.28 -3.80 6.22
CA ARG A 163 10.54 -4.25 5.03
C ARG A 163 11.54 -4.67 3.97
N TYR A 164 11.43 -5.90 3.53
CA TYR A 164 12.11 -6.41 2.35
C TYR A 164 11.12 -6.38 1.18
N LEU A 165 11.50 -5.69 0.11
CA LEU A 165 10.72 -5.55 -1.12
C LEU A 165 11.58 -6.06 -2.27
N SER A 166 11.03 -6.93 -3.10
CA SER A 166 11.59 -7.24 -4.41
C SER A 166 10.67 -6.71 -5.51
N ASN A 167 11.24 -6.42 -6.65
CA ASN A 167 10.50 -6.00 -7.83
C ASN A 167 10.93 -6.86 -9.01
N THR A 168 9.95 -7.43 -9.70
CA THR A 168 10.17 -8.21 -10.92
C THR A 168 9.47 -7.47 -12.06
N GLU A 169 10.23 -7.10 -13.07
CA GLU A 169 9.73 -6.51 -14.29
C GLU A 169 9.54 -7.61 -15.34
N HIS A 170 8.39 -7.61 -15.99
CA HIS A 170 8.10 -8.48 -17.12
C HIS A 170 8.31 -7.67 -18.43
N ILE A 171 9.18 -8.16 -19.28
CA ILE A 171 9.58 -7.51 -20.55
C ILE A 171 8.92 -8.23 -21.71
#